data_bb1c4a548168ed976df13d91c84a6f0a
#
_entry.id   bb1c4a548168ed976df13d91c84a6f0a
#
_cell.length_a   1.000
_cell.length_b   1.000
_cell.length_c   1.000
_cell.angle_alpha   90.00
_cell.angle_beta   90.00
_cell.angle_gamma   90.00
#
_symmetry.space_group_name_H-M   'P 1'
#
loop_
_entity.id
_entity.type
_entity.pdbx_description
1 polymer ?
#
loop_
_entity_poly.entity_id
_entity_poly.type
_entity_poly.pdbx_seq_one_letter_code
_entity_poly.pdbx_strand_id
1 'polypeptide(L)'
;MKNQLKHFLLFAVLVVLGTVTAVAQATLKGKVMDAETHEPLIGATVMVKGSAEGTVTDTDGNFTLKVKDGKVMLVFSYVGYNELSRNVKAVGRNVDLGTIALNS
;
A
#
# COMPACT_ATOMS: atom_id res chain seq x y z
N MET A 1 -0.55 41.82 -31.96
CA MET A 1 -1.29 40.59 -32.19
C MET A 1 -0.41 39.36 -32.29
N LYS A 2 0.68 39.39 -33.06
CA LYS A 2 1.58 38.22 -33.17
C LYS A 2 2.22 37.80 -31.84
N ASN A 3 2.53 38.75 -30.96
CA ASN A 3 3.12 38.44 -29.65
C ASN A 3 2.19 37.75 -28.69
N GLN A 4 0.89 38.03 -28.76
CA GLN A 4 -0.12 37.37 -27.91
C GLN A 4 -0.28 35.89 -28.26
N LEU A 5 -0.18 35.56 -29.54
CA LEU A 5 -0.28 34.16 -29.98
C LEU A 5 0.90 33.32 -29.46
N LYS A 6 2.11 33.90 -29.49
CA LYS A 6 3.29 33.23 -28.94
C LYS A 6 3.16 32.97 -27.45
N HIS A 7 2.66 33.93 -26.69
CA HIS A 7 2.46 33.77 -25.25
C HIS A 7 1.39 32.71 -24.95
N PHE A 8 0.34 32.65 -25.74
CA PHE A 8 -0.73 31.66 -25.59
C PHE A 8 -0.18 30.25 -25.83
N LEU A 9 0.60 30.05 -26.89
CA LEU A 9 1.21 28.74 -27.18
C LEU A 9 2.20 28.31 -26.10
N LEU A 10 2.99 29.22 -25.59
CA LEU A 10 3.92 28.93 -24.50
C LEU A 10 3.19 28.51 -23.24
N PHE A 11 2.11 29.20 -22.89
CA PHE A 11 1.28 28.85 -21.73
C PHE A 11 0.64 27.47 -21.88
N ALA A 12 0.13 27.14 -23.07
CA ALA A 12 -0.47 25.83 -23.34
C ALA A 12 0.55 24.69 -23.18
N VAL A 13 1.78 24.89 -23.66
CA VAL A 13 2.87 23.91 -23.50
C VAL A 13 3.22 23.71 -22.03
N LEU A 14 3.28 24.76 -21.24
CA LEU A 14 3.55 24.67 -19.79
C LEU A 14 2.45 23.90 -19.06
N VAL A 15 1.18 24.12 -19.42
CA VAL A 15 0.06 23.38 -18.82
C VAL A 15 0.14 21.90 -19.14
N VAL A 16 0.48 21.52 -20.36
CA VAL A 16 0.65 20.11 -20.75
C VAL A 16 1.81 19.47 -20.02
N LEU A 17 2.94 20.16 -19.86
CA LEU A 17 4.10 19.66 -19.12
C LEU A 17 3.83 19.59 -17.62
N GLY A 18 2.92 20.41 -17.09
CA GLY A 18 2.55 20.42 -15.69
C GLY A 18 1.54 19.36 -15.28
N THR A 19 0.91 18.68 -16.23
CA THR A 19 -0.03 17.60 -15.94
C THR A 19 0.69 16.27 -15.76
N VAL A 20 1.48 16.15 -14.71
CA VAL A 20 1.99 14.85 -14.28
C VAL A 20 0.91 14.23 -13.40
N THR A 21 0.27 13.17 -13.89
CA THR A 21 -0.69 12.42 -13.09
C THR A 21 0.06 11.64 -12.02
N ALA A 22 -0.02 12.11 -10.78
CA ALA A 22 0.45 11.32 -9.64
C ALA A 22 -0.45 10.07 -9.54
N VAL A 23 0.18 8.88 -9.45
CA VAL A 23 -0.56 7.65 -9.19
C VAL A 23 -1.09 7.73 -7.76
N ALA A 24 -2.41 7.58 -7.58
CA ALA A 24 -3.02 7.54 -6.27
C ALA A 24 -2.48 6.34 -5.49
N GLN A 25 -2.13 6.54 -4.24
CA GLN A 25 -1.61 5.52 -3.34
C GLN A 25 -2.45 5.43 -2.09
N ALA A 26 -2.66 4.21 -1.61
CA ALA A 26 -3.28 3.95 -0.32
C ALA A 26 -2.23 3.45 0.66
N THR A 27 -2.36 3.83 1.93
CA THR A 27 -1.54 3.33 3.01
C THR A 27 -2.35 2.28 3.77
N LEU A 28 -1.87 1.05 3.76
CA LEU A 28 -2.49 -0.06 4.48
C LEU A 28 -1.80 -0.19 5.84
N LYS A 29 -2.59 -0.30 6.89
CA LYS A 29 -2.10 -0.48 8.27
C LYS A 29 -2.81 -1.65 8.91
N GLY A 30 -2.11 -2.35 9.78
CA GLY A 30 -2.67 -3.46 10.52
C GLY A 30 -1.71 -4.00 11.55
N LYS A 31 -2.15 -5.03 12.24
CA LYS A 31 -1.35 -5.73 13.25
C LYS A 31 -1.44 -7.22 12.98
N VAL A 32 -0.30 -7.91 13.05
CA VAL A 32 -0.23 -9.36 12.88
C VAL A 32 0.06 -10.00 14.24
N MET A 33 -0.72 -11.01 14.60
CA MET A 33 -0.58 -11.71 15.88
C MET A 33 -0.76 -13.21 15.70
N ASP A 34 -0.33 -13.96 16.73
CA ASP A 34 -0.64 -15.39 16.86
C ASP A 34 -2.13 -15.56 17.19
N ALA A 35 -2.83 -16.43 16.47
CA ALA A 35 -4.26 -16.64 16.64
C ALA A 35 -4.62 -17.24 17.99
N GLU A 36 -3.73 -18.02 18.62
CA GLU A 36 -3.97 -18.68 19.89
C GLU A 36 -3.54 -17.82 21.08
N THR A 37 -2.30 -17.33 21.04
CA THR A 37 -1.71 -16.61 22.18
C THR A 37 -2.03 -15.12 22.17
N HIS A 38 -2.43 -14.57 21.04
CA HIS A 38 -2.64 -13.12 20.81
C HIS A 38 -1.36 -12.30 20.98
N GLU A 39 -0.19 -12.95 20.92
CA GLU A 39 1.08 -12.26 20.92
C GLU A 39 1.40 -11.65 19.57
N PRO A 40 1.98 -10.45 19.53
CA PRO A 40 2.37 -9.84 18.26
C PRO A 40 3.47 -10.65 17.59
N LEU A 41 3.40 -10.80 16.28
CA LEU A 41 4.41 -11.47 15.49
C LEU A 41 5.38 -10.43 14.93
N ILE A 42 6.61 -10.46 15.41
CA ILE A 42 7.66 -9.50 15.04
C ILE A 42 8.40 -10.03 13.81
N GLY A 43 8.51 -9.20 12.79
CA GLY A 43 9.21 -9.59 11.56
C GLY A 43 8.37 -10.47 10.63
N ALA A 44 7.07 -10.53 10.83
CA ALA A 44 6.17 -11.20 9.89
C ALA A 44 6.17 -10.43 8.55
N THR A 45 6.12 -11.16 7.46
CA THR A 45 6.17 -10.58 6.12
C THR A 45 4.77 -10.28 5.62
N VAL A 46 4.57 -9.10 5.08
CA VAL A 46 3.34 -8.68 4.41
C VAL A 46 3.71 -8.29 2.98
N MET A 47 3.23 -9.05 2.01
CA MET A 47 3.57 -8.86 0.60
C MET A 47 2.32 -8.66 -0.24
N VAL A 48 2.45 -7.87 -1.30
CA VAL A 48 1.41 -7.77 -2.34
C VAL A 48 1.69 -8.88 -3.36
N LYS A 49 0.70 -9.77 -3.55
CA LYS A 49 0.84 -10.86 -4.50
C LYS A 49 1.03 -10.32 -5.92
N GLY A 50 2.01 -10.86 -6.62
CA GLY A 50 2.33 -10.45 -7.98
C GLY A 50 3.14 -9.15 -8.08
N SER A 51 3.62 -8.62 -6.97
CA SER A 51 4.42 -7.40 -6.90
C SER A 51 5.63 -7.61 -6.00
N ALA A 52 6.63 -6.74 -6.14
CA ALA A 52 7.76 -6.70 -5.24
C ALA A 52 7.50 -5.85 -3.99
N GLU A 53 6.32 -5.24 -3.88
CA GLU A 53 5.96 -4.40 -2.75
C GLU A 53 5.67 -5.25 -1.51
N GLY A 54 6.26 -4.87 -0.39
CA GLY A 54 6.07 -5.58 0.85
C GLY A 54 6.69 -4.86 2.03
N THR A 55 6.40 -5.35 3.21
CA THR A 55 6.95 -4.83 4.46
C THR A 55 7.03 -5.94 5.49
N VAL A 56 7.61 -5.64 6.64
CA VAL A 56 7.65 -6.55 7.79
C VAL A 56 7.04 -5.86 9.00
N THR A 57 6.52 -6.65 9.92
CA THR A 57 5.95 -6.12 11.16
C THR A 57 7.03 -5.65 12.12
N ASP A 58 6.69 -4.66 12.93
CA ASP A 58 7.56 -4.12 13.97
C ASP A 58 7.45 -4.91 15.29
N THR A 59 8.05 -4.38 16.36
CA THR A 59 8.06 -5.01 17.68
C THR A 59 6.69 -5.18 18.33
N ASP A 60 5.71 -4.39 17.89
CA ASP A 60 4.32 -4.48 18.35
C ASP A 60 3.45 -5.29 17.38
N GLY A 61 4.04 -5.86 16.33
CA GLY A 61 3.34 -6.60 15.31
C GLY A 61 2.64 -5.71 14.28
N ASN A 62 2.82 -4.41 14.35
CA ASN A 62 2.19 -3.46 13.45
C ASN A 62 2.94 -3.37 12.12
N PHE A 63 2.20 -3.14 11.05
CA PHE A 63 2.78 -2.91 9.74
C PHE A 63 2.11 -1.72 9.06
N THR A 64 2.86 -1.11 8.17
CA THR A 64 2.38 -0.04 7.29
C THR A 64 2.94 -0.33 5.90
N LEU A 65 2.06 -0.34 4.91
CA LEU A 65 2.43 -0.65 3.53
C LEU A 65 1.72 0.31 2.58
N LYS A 66 2.49 0.96 1.72
CA LYS A 66 1.95 1.82 0.66
C LYS A 66 1.78 1.00 -0.60
N VAL A 67 0.57 1.06 -1.17
CA VAL A 67 0.22 0.36 -2.40
C VAL A 67 -0.51 1.30 -3.35
N LYS A 68 -0.55 0.95 -4.62
CA LYS A 68 -1.37 1.66 -5.60
C LYS A 68 -2.85 1.43 -5.28
N ASP A 69 -3.68 2.46 -5.49
CA ASP A 69 -5.12 2.33 -5.33
C ASP A 69 -5.66 1.20 -6.20
N GLY A 70 -6.58 0.43 -5.63
CA GLY A 70 -7.24 -0.66 -6.34
C GLY A 70 -7.38 -1.90 -5.48
N LYS A 71 -7.75 -3.00 -6.11
CA LYS A 71 -7.84 -4.30 -5.44
C LYS A 71 -6.46 -4.94 -5.40
N VAL A 72 -6.00 -5.29 -4.20
CA VAL A 72 -4.74 -5.99 -4.00
C VAL A 72 -4.99 -7.23 -3.15
N MET A 73 -4.16 -8.25 -3.36
CA MET A 73 -4.14 -9.42 -2.49
C MET A 73 -2.89 -9.34 -1.62
N LEU A 74 -3.08 -9.29 -0.31
CA LEU A 74 -1.98 -9.32 0.64
C LEU A 74 -1.73 -10.75 1.09
N VAL A 75 -0.45 -11.11 1.19
CA VAL A 75 -0.02 -12.41 1.68
C VAL A 75 0.78 -12.17 2.96
N PHE A 76 0.31 -12.75 4.05
CA PHE A 76 0.95 -12.69 5.36
C PHE A 76 1.66 -14.00 5.63
N SER A 77 2.93 -13.94 5.99
CA SER A 77 3.71 -15.13 6.29
C SER A 77 4.67 -14.92 7.45
N TYR A 78 4.91 -15.99 8.19
CA TYR A 78 5.86 -16.01 9.29
C TYR A 78 6.34 -17.44 9.46
N VAL A 79 7.61 -17.61 9.84
CA VAL A 79 8.22 -18.94 10.00
C VAL A 79 7.47 -19.74 11.06
N GLY A 80 7.01 -20.94 10.72
CA GLY A 80 6.25 -21.81 11.62
C GLY A 80 4.74 -21.57 11.60
N TYR A 81 4.24 -20.66 10.75
CA TYR A 81 2.83 -20.33 10.65
C TYR A 81 2.31 -20.60 9.26
N ASN A 82 1.02 -20.89 9.17
CA ASN A 82 0.34 -21.02 7.89
C ASN A 82 0.20 -19.67 7.22
N GLU A 83 0.49 -19.61 5.94
CA GLU A 83 0.34 -18.41 5.14
C GLU A 83 -1.13 -18.01 5.02
N LEU A 84 -1.41 -16.72 5.16
CA LEU A 84 -2.76 -16.18 5.02
C LEU A 84 -2.79 -15.17 3.89
N SER A 85 -3.76 -15.33 3.00
CA SER A 85 -4.01 -14.38 1.91
C SER A 85 -5.31 -13.63 2.16
N ARG A 86 -5.31 -12.33 1.90
CA ARG A 86 -6.51 -11.50 2.06
C ARG A 86 -6.65 -10.53 0.89
N ASN A 87 -7.84 -10.49 0.31
CA ASN A 87 -8.19 -9.48 -0.69
C ASN A 87 -8.53 -8.18 0.01
N VAL A 88 -7.94 -7.09 -0.44
CA VAL A 88 -8.11 -5.76 0.14
C VAL A 88 -8.47 -4.77 -0.94
N LYS A 89 -9.48 -3.94 -0.66
CA LYS A 89 -9.79 -2.76 -1.47
C LYS A 89 -8.95 -1.61 -0.95
N ALA A 90 -7.84 -1.32 -1.61
CA ALA A 90 -6.95 -0.23 -1.24
C ALA A 90 -7.45 1.07 -1.87
N VAL A 91 -8.51 1.64 -1.30
CA VAL A 91 -9.12 2.87 -1.78
C VAL A 91 -9.07 3.90 -0.66
N GLY A 92 -8.61 5.10 -0.99
CA GLY A 92 -8.45 6.17 -0.02
C GLY A 92 -7.03 6.26 0.52
N ARG A 93 -6.77 7.22 1.41
CA ARG A 93 -5.42 7.49 1.90
C ARG A 93 -4.95 6.47 2.93
N ASN A 94 -5.84 6.09 3.83
CA ASN A 94 -5.53 5.20 4.94
C ASN A 94 -6.57 4.11 5.01
N VAL A 95 -6.13 2.87 4.98
CA VAL A 95 -6.99 1.70 5.13
C VAL A 95 -6.48 0.91 6.33
N ASP A 96 -7.29 0.82 7.37
CA ASP A 96 -6.96 0.03 8.56
C ASP A 96 -7.54 -1.37 8.38
N LEU A 97 -6.67 -2.36 8.35
CA LEU A 97 -7.05 -3.77 8.20
C LEU A 97 -7.37 -4.44 9.53
N GLY A 98 -7.13 -3.73 10.64
CA GLY A 98 -7.32 -4.29 11.96
C GLY A 98 -6.27 -5.35 12.28
N THR A 99 -6.69 -6.36 13.02
CA THR A 99 -5.82 -7.43 13.46
C THR A 99 -5.90 -8.63 12.52
N ILE A 100 -4.73 -9.11 12.10
CA ILE A 100 -4.55 -10.29 11.29
C ILE A 100 -4.01 -11.39 12.19
N ALA A 101 -4.75 -12.49 12.33
CA ALA A 101 -4.34 -13.61 13.17
C ALA A 101 -3.81 -14.75 12.31
N LEU A 102 -2.58 -15.20 12.59
CA LEU A 102 -1.96 -16.33 11.90
C LEU A 102 -2.02 -17.57 12.77
N ASN A 103 -2.29 -18.71 12.15
CA ASN A 103 -2.31 -20.01 12.78
C ASN A 103 -0.98 -20.73 12.56
N SER A 104 -0.47 -21.31 13.60
CA SER A 104 0.73 -22.14 13.51
C SER A 104 0.42 -23.55 12.97
#